data_7fed3aca0d661ea5b65727597b2ff2d1
#
_entry.id   7fed3aca0d661ea5b65727597b2ff2d1
#
_cell.length_a   1.000
_cell.length_b   1.000
_cell.length_c   1.000
_cell.angle_alpha   90.00
_cell.angle_beta   90.00
_cell.angle_gamma   90.00
#
_symmetry.space_group_name_H-M   'P 1'
#
loop_
_entity.id
_entity.type
_entity.pdbx_description
1 polymer ?
#
loop_
_entity_poly.entity_id
_entity_poly.type
_entity_poly.pdbx_seq_one_letter_code
_entity_poly.pdbx_strand_id
1 'polypeptide(L)'
;MNRIIKQLIYSALCFFAVLFCLSLKPAGQKNKAPNIIYILADDLGYGDVSIYNPKGKIATPNIDRLAVQGMRFTDAHSPSSVCTPTRYALLTGRYPWRSRLPVGVLRGYSRTLIEENRPTVASLLKSQGYQTGVVGKWHLGLDWEMAQGKEELLKTESYGIKTEMKPEEIDFTKKPTGGPISAGFDYSYVLPASLDMPPYCYLENQQLTEQPTAYTNGNKLESGYTGPFWREGKMSPSFDFYGVLPEFVGKANAFLKKQTNAKPFFLYLPLAAPHTPWVPKKEYFGKSKAGEYGDFVQQVDAAVGEVLKTLEASGLAENTIVIFASDNGPYWRQNFVKQFDHAAAGEFRGMKGDAFEGGHRIPFIVRWPNKVKPNTVSNATTTLANLLSTCAEIVGTKDAKYTTEDSYSILSVLLGKTKQVPNQPAVVHSSSIGYFAIRKGDWKLIEGLGSGGFTEPRDVKPKVGEAPGQLPGDILRPT
;
A
#
# COMPACT_ATOMS: atom_id res chain seq x y z
N MET A 1 4.28 56.85 55.09
CA MET A 1 4.34 55.47 54.63
C MET A 1 5.74 55.23 54.04
N ASN A 2 6.54 54.47 54.77
CA ASN A 2 8.00 54.36 54.54
C ASN A 2 8.37 53.81 53.15
N ARG A 3 9.41 54.37 52.56
CA ARG A 3 9.95 54.00 51.24
C ARG A 3 10.20 52.48 51.16
N ILE A 4 10.55 51.84 52.26
CA ILE A 4 10.79 50.40 52.39
C ILE A 4 9.51 49.58 52.23
N ILE A 5 8.36 50.04 52.75
CA ILE A 5 7.08 49.35 52.62
C ILE A 5 6.57 49.36 51.16
N LYS A 6 6.80 50.48 50.44
CA LYS A 6 6.49 50.54 49.00
C LYS A 6 7.33 49.57 48.17
N GLN A 7 8.63 49.44 48.46
CA GLN A 7 9.50 48.49 47.75
C GLN A 7 9.11 47.04 48.03
N LEU A 8 8.75 46.68 49.24
CA LEU A 8 8.28 45.33 49.60
C LEU A 8 6.95 44.97 48.87
N ILE A 9 6.01 45.94 48.76
CA ILE A 9 4.74 45.74 48.03
C ILE A 9 5.01 45.54 46.54
N TYR A 10 5.91 46.35 45.90
CA TYR A 10 6.24 46.18 44.49
C TYR A 10 6.94 44.82 44.25
N SER A 11 7.86 44.41 45.11
CA SER A 11 8.55 43.14 45.01
C SER A 11 7.58 41.94 45.15
N ALA A 12 6.60 42.02 46.10
CA ALA A 12 5.56 41.02 46.27
C ALA A 12 4.63 40.95 45.05
N LEU A 13 4.21 42.09 44.52
CA LEU A 13 3.37 42.14 43.28
C LEU A 13 4.11 41.59 42.06
N CYS A 14 5.39 41.87 41.88
CA CYS A 14 6.19 41.28 40.79
C CYS A 14 6.39 39.79 40.98
N PHE A 15 6.57 39.30 42.20
CA PHE A 15 6.70 37.86 42.49
C PHE A 15 5.38 37.12 42.23
N PHE A 16 4.23 37.70 42.63
CA PHE A 16 2.90 37.16 42.33
C PHE A 16 2.60 37.18 40.81
N ALA A 17 3.00 38.23 40.06
CA ALA A 17 2.84 38.29 38.62
C ALA A 17 3.67 37.22 37.89
N VAL A 18 4.90 36.97 38.35
CA VAL A 18 5.76 35.90 37.80
C VAL A 18 5.21 34.52 38.10
N LEU A 19 4.70 34.29 39.33
CA LEU A 19 4.04 33.05 39.70
C LEU A 19 2.73 32.82 38.92
N PHE A 20 1.97 33.89 38.64
CA PHE A 20 0.75 33.82 37.83
C PHE A 20 1.08 33.52 36.35
N CYS A 21 2.13 34.08 35.80
CA CYS A 21 2.60 33.75 34.44
C CYS A 21 3.13 32.33 34.33
N LEU A 22 3.76 31.78 35.40
CA LEU A 22 4.24 30.39 35.44
C LEU A 22 3.09 29.36 35.66
N SER A 23 1.95 29.80 36.21
CA SER A 23 0.78 28.93 36.40
C SER A 23 -0.20 28.90 35.24
N LEU A 24 -0.01 29.73 34.24
CA LEU A 24 -0.70 29.59 32.93
C LEU A 24 -0.11 28.37 32.20
N LYS A 25 -0.56 27.16 32.61
CA LYS A 25 -0.43 26.00 31.70
C LYS A 25 -1.05 26.43 30.40
N PRO A 26 -0.33 26.29 29.25
CA PRO A 26 -0.94 26.56 27.96
C PRO A 26 -2.23 25.75 27.91
N ALA A 27 -3.34 26.44 27.64
CA ALA A 27 -4.66 25.83 27.48
C ALA A 27 -4.45 24.60 26.60
N GLY A 28 -4.78 23.41 27.13
CA GLY A 28 -4.38 22.13 26.59
C GLY A 28 -4.49 22.13 25.08
N GLN A 29 -3.36 22.04 24.41
CA GLN A 29 -3.28 21.90 22.99
C GLN A 29 -4.07 20.62 22.69
N LYS A 30 -5.35 20.77 22.25
CA LYS A 30 -6.14 19.62 21.76
C LYS A 30 -5.20 18.85 20.88
N ASN A 31 -4.88 17.60 21.24
CA ASN A 31 -4.02 16.75 20.44
C ASN A 31 -4.53 16.83 19.01
N LYS A 32 -3.80 17.56 18.15
CA LYS A 32 -4.17 17.69 16.75
C LYS A 32 -4.15 16.30 16.15
N ALA A 33 -5.22 15.92 15.47
CA ALA A 33 -5.27 14.68 14.73
C ALA A 33 -4.03 14.57 13.82
N PRO A 34 -3.32 13.44 13.80
CA PRO A 34 -2.10 13.30 13.02
C PRO A 34 -2.41 13.26 11.52
N ASN A 35 -1.53 13.80 10.69
CA ASN A 35 -1.53 13.49 9.27
C ASN A 35 -1.14 12.03 9.06
N ILE A 36 -1.54 11.46 7.95
CA ILE A 36 -1.24 10.05 7.60
C ILE A 36 -0.74 9.99 6.16
N ILE A 37 0.43 9.42 5.96
CA ILE A 37 0.97 9.04 4.65
C ILE A 37 1.10 7.53 4.62
N TYR A 38 0.47 6.90 3.63
CA TYR A 38 0.59 5.47 3.39
C TYR A 38 1.27 5.24 2.04
N ILE A 39 2.53 4.82 2.05
CA ILE A 39 3.31 4.49 0.86
C ILE A 39 3.22 2.98 0.67
N LEU A 40 2.69 2.55 -0.48
CA LEU A 40 2.53 1.15 -0.83
C LEU A 40 3.38 0.83 -2.06
N ALA A 41 4.45 0.07 -1.90
CA ALA A 41 5.20 -0.48 -3.02
C ALA A 41 4.42 -1.62 -3.69
N ASP A 42 4.78 -1.95 -4.92
CA ASP A 42 4.12 -2.93 -5.78
C ASP A 42 5.11 -4.06 -6.08
N ASP A 43 4.84 -5.28 -5.60
CA ASP A 43 5.73 -6.45 -5.75
C ASP A 43 7.09 -6.32 -5.02
N LEU A 44 7.20 -5.53 -3.97
CA LEU A 44 8.44 -5.40 -3.21
C LEU A 44 8.55 -6.52 -2.17
N GLY A 45 9.64 -7.27 -2.24
CA GLY A 45 9.88 -8.39 -1.34
C GLY A 45 10.30 -7.97 0.07
N TYR A 46 10.04 -8.85 1.03
CA TYR A 46 10.52 -8.72 2.41
C TYR A 46 12.05 -8.59 2.46
N GLY A 47 12.75 -9.40 1.63
CA GLY A 47 14.20 -9.43 1.56
C GLY A 47 14.84 -8.37 0.66
N ASP A 48 14.05 -7.49 0.02
CA ASP A 48 14.56 -6.40 -0.80
C ASP A 48 14.95 -5.18 0.05
N VAL A 49 14.41 -5.05 1.25
CA VAL A 49 14.69 -3.95 2.16
C VAL A 49 15.85 -4.32 3.08
N SER A 50 16.93 -3.55 3.05
CA SER A 50 18.21 -3.92 3.69
C SER A 50 18.11 -4.14 5.20
N ILE A 51 17.24 -3.41 5.91
CA ILE A 51 17.05 -3.61 7.36
C ILE A 51 16.38 -4.95 7.72
N TYR A 52 15.67 -5.58 6.77
CA TYR A 52 15.11 -6.93 6.92
C TYR A 52 16.07 -8.01 6.43
N ASN A 53 16.91 -7.71 5.45
CA ASN A 53 17.87 -8.63 4.85
C ASN A 53 19.26 -7.98 4.69
N PRO A 54 20.09 -7.98 5.75
CA PRO A 54 21.42 -7.36 5.68
C PRO A 54 22.37 -8.03 4.65
N LYS A 55 22.05 -9.24 4.17
CA LYS A 55 22.81 -9.94 3.12
C LYS A 55 22.27 -9.63 1.71
N GLY A 56 21.19 -8.86 1.62
CA GLY A 56 20.57 -8.45 0.36
C GLY A 56 21.52 -7.67 -0.54
N LYS A 57 21.23 -7.67 -1.83
CA LYS A 57 22.08 -7.03 -2.85
C LYS A 57 21.58 -5.62 -3.22
N ILE A 58 20.59 -5.12 -2.50
CA ILE A 58 19.92 -3.84 -2.77
C ILE A 58 20.05 -2.97 -1.52
N ALA A 59 20.53 -1.75 -1.68
CA ALA A 59 20.61 -0.78 -0.59
C ALA A 59 19.33 0.08 -0.55
N THR A 60 18.71 0.19 0.63
CA THR A 60 17.47 0.97 0.85
C THR A 60 17.60 1.95 2.03
N PRO A 61 18.56 2.91 1.97
CA PRO A 61 18.90 3.75 3.13
C PRO A 61 17.75 4.64 3.61
N ASN A 62 16.84 5.07 2.76
CA ASN A 62 15.70 5.91 3.15
C ASN A 62 14.60 5.11 3.86
N ILE A 63 14.30 3.90 3.37
CA ILE A 63 13.36 2.98 4.01
C ILE A 63 13.95 2.49 5.35
N ASP A 64 15.24 2.18 5.40
CA ASP A 64 15.96 1.81 6.62
C ASP A 64 15.91 2.94 7.66
N ARG A 65 16.14 4.21 7.24
CA ARG A 65 16.00 5.39 8.09
C ARG A 65 14.58 5.49 8.67
N LEU A 66 13.56 5.25 7.85
CA LEU A 66 12.17 5.26 8.32
C LEU A 66 11.95 4.19 9.41
N ALA A 67 12.50 2.99 9.24
CA ALA A 67 12.42 1.90 10.21
C ALA A 67 13.16 2.23 11.52
N VAL A 68 14.36 2.83 11.43
CA VAL A 68 15.13 3.26 12.61
C VAL A 68 14.40 4.37 13.37
N GLN A 69 13.69 5.26 12.67
CA GLN A 69 12.89 6.32 13.27
C GLN A 69 11.53 5.86 13.78
N GLY A 70 11.16 4.60 13.59
CA GLY A 70 9.85 4.05 13.91
C GLY A 70 9.89 2.61 14.40
N MET A 71 8.89 1.85 14.00
CA MET A 71 8.71 0.42 14.29
C MET A 71 8.65 -0.36 12.97
N ARG A 72 9.43 -1.44 12.88
CA ARG A 72 9.29 -2.44 11.82
C ARG A 72 8.58 -3.69 12.34
N PHE A 73 7.73 -4.27 11.51
CA PHE A 73 7.06 -5.53 11.81
C PHE A 73 7.75 -6.66 11.07
N THR A 74 7.96 -7.78 11.77
CA THR A 74 8.54 -9.00 11.17
C THR A 74 7.47 -10.01 10.77
N ASP A 75 6.21 -9.80 11.16
CA ASP A 75 5.09 -10.71 10.89
C ASP A 75 3.87 -9.95 10.33
N ALA A 76 4.10 -9.19 9.24
CA ALA A 76 3.06 -8.47 8.53
C ALA A 76 2.72 -9.16 7.21
N HIS A 77 1.43 -9.24 6.89
CA HIS A 77 0.91 -9.98 5.76
C HIS A 77 0.01 -9.13 4.85
N SER A 78 0.11 -9.33 3.56
CA SER A 78 -0.94 -8.89 2.64
C SER A 78 -2.13 -9.85 2.69
N PRO A 79 -3.37 -9.36 2.55
CA PRO A 79 -4.58 -10.20 2.53
C PRO A 79 -4.67 -11.13 1.32
N SER A 80 -3.94 -10.80 0.27
CA SER A 80 -3.78 -11.64 -0.92
C SER A 80 -2.34 -11.53 -1.42
N SER A 81 -1.89 -12.54 -2.14
CA SER A 81 -0.57 -12.53 -2.77
C SER A 81 -0.54 -11.86 -4.16
N VAL A 82 -1.57 -11.06 -4.49
CA VAL A 82 -1.66 -10.26 -5.72
C VAL A 82 -2.33 -8.89 -5.47
N CYS A 83 -2.06 -7.93 -6.36
CA CYS A 83 -2.29 -6.50 -6.19
C CYS A 83 -3.75 -6.09 -5.90
N THR A 84 -4.69 -6.28 -6.86
CA THR A 84 -6.07 -5.78 -6.75
C THR A 84 -6.76 -6.21 -5.46
N PRO A 85 -6.75 -7.51 -5.09
CA PRO A 85 -7.41 -7.97 -3.87
C PRO A 85 -6.82 -7.33 -2.61
N THR A 86 -5.49 -7.22 -2.53
CA THR A 86 -4.83 -6.56 -1.40
C THR A 86 -5.23 -5.09 -1.28
N ARG A 87 -5.22 -4.35 -2.40
CA ARG A 87 -5.57 -2.92 -2.42
C ARG A 87 -7.04 -2.69 -2.02
N TYR A 88 -7.95 -3.60 -2.42
CA TYR A 88 -9.33 -3.61 -1.95
C TYR A 88 -9.40 -3.76 -0.43
N ALA A 89 -8.75 -4.79 0.12
CA ALA A 89 -8.80 -5.05 1.55
C ALA A 89 -8.14 -3.95 2.39
N LEU A 90 -7.03 -3.37 1.91
CA LEU A 90 -6.35 -2.25 2.56
C LEU A 90 -7.28 -1.04 2.71
N LEU A 91 -8.01 -0.68 1.65
CA LEU A 91 -8.88 0.50 1.69
C LEU A 91 -10.20 0.24 2.42
N THR A 92 -10.75 -0.97 2.35
CA THR A 92 -12.10 -1.30 2.87
C THR A 92 -12.10 -1.98 4.23
N GLY A 93 -10.95 -2.48 4.71
CA GLY A 93 -10.87 -3.29 5.92
C GLY A 93 -11.61 -4.63 5.79
N ARG A 94 -11.86 -5.12 4.58
CA ARG A 94 -12.63 -6.31 4.28
C ARG A 94 -11.84 -7.26 3.40
N TYR A 95 -11.84 -8.53 3.71
CA TYR A 95 -11.10 -9.50 2.92
C TYR A 95 -11.59 -9.57 1.47
N PRO A 96 -10.68 -9.74 0.48
CA PRO A 96 -10.99 -9.57 -0.94
C PRO A 96 -11.95 -10.60 -1.51
N TRP A 97 -11.97 -11.83 -1.00
CA TRP A 97 -12.91 -12.88 -1.45
C TRP A 97 -14.36 -12.61 -1.11
N ARG A 98 -14.66 -11.59 -0.31
CA ARG A 98 -16.01 -11.08 -0.07
C ARG A 98 -16.47 -10.10 -1.15
N SER A 99 -15.56 -9.70 -2.06
CA SER A 99 -15.86 -8.81 -3.19
C SER A 99 -16.34 -9.60 -4.42
N ARG A 100 -16.68 -8.88 -5.49
CA ARG A 100 -17.03 -9.48 -6.79
C ARG A 100 -15.87 -10.14 -7.53
N LEU A 101 -14.62 -9.93 -7.05
CA LEU A 101 -13.39 -10.50 -7.61
C LEU A 101 -12.74 -11.44 -6.58
N PRO A 102 -13.21 -12.70 -6.48
CA PRO A 102 -12.67 -13.64 -5.49
C PRO A 102 -11.25 -14.13 -5.80
N VAL A 103 -10.83 -14.06 -7.07
CA VAL A 103 -9.51 -14.52 -7.54
C VAL A 103 -8.96 -13.62 -8.64
N GLY A 104 -7.62 -13.58 -8.79
CA GLY A 104 -6.94 -12.82 -9.84
C GLY A 104 -6.92 -11.31 -9.58
N VAL A 105 -6.74 -10.54 -10.65
CA VAL A 105 -6.64 -9.07 -10.61
C VAL A 105 -7.49 -8.44 -11.71
N LEU A 106 -7.92 -7.20 -11.50
CA LEU A 106 -8.58 -6.40 -12.53
C LEU A 106 -7.61 -6.01 -13.65
N ARG A 107 -8.17 -5.61 -14.78
CA ARG A 107 -7.45 -5.01 -15.90
C ARG A 107 -7.73 -3.51 -15.98
N GLY A 108 -7.07 -2.81 -16.91
CA GLY A 108 -7.17 -1.35 -16.98
C GLY A 108 -8.53 -0.82 -17.41
N TYR A 109 -9.30 -1.62 -18.11
CA TYR A 109 -10.66 -1.28 -18.53
C TYR A 109 -11.74 -1.84 -17.58
N SER A 110 -11.36 -2.49 -16.49
CA SER A 110 -12.29 -3.10 -15.55
C SER A 110 -13.12 -2.06 -14.80
N ARG A 111 -14.37 -2.44 -14.51
CA ARG A 111 -15.29 -1.66 -13.68
C ARG A 111 -14.81 -1.58 -12.24
N THR A 112 -15.26 -0.53 -11.52
CA THR A 112 -14.94 -0.33 -10.11
C THR A 112 -15.26 -1.56 -9.27
N LEU A 113 -14.34 -1.96 -8.40
CA LEU A 113 -14.49 -3.12 -7.52
C LEU A 113 -15.11 -2.75 -6.18
N ILE A 114 -14.79 -1.56 -5.67
CA ILE A 114 -15.33 -1.06 -4.41
C ILE A 114 -16.81 -0.81 -4.61
N GLU A 115 -17.63 -1.49 -3.83
CA GLU A 115 -19.08 -1.40 -3.89
C GLU A 115 -19.56 0.01 -3.55
N GLU A 116 -20.67 0.43 -4.13
CA GLU A 116 -21.30 1.69 -3.80
C GLU A 116 -21.58 1.77 -2.29
N ASN A 117 -21.32 2.92 -1.69
CA ASN A 117 -21.47 3.16 -0.25
C ASN A 117 -20.59 2.29 0.66
N ARG A 118 -19.64 1.51 0.12
CA ARG A 118 -18.68 0.77 0.93
C ARG A 118 -17.77 1.76 1.70
N PRO A 119 -17.71 1.69 3.02
CA PRO A 119 -16.77 2.46 3.81
C PRO A 119 -15.32 2.16 3.41
N THR A 120 -14.52 3.22 3.32
CA THR A 120 -13.08 3.12 3.06
C THR A 120 -12.30 3.94 4.06
N VAL A 121 -10.99 3.72 4.14
CA VAL A 121 -10.10 4.57 4.93
C VAL A 121 -10.21 6.03 4.51
N ALA A 122 -10.33 6.32 3.21
CA ALA A 122 -10.45 7.68 2.71
C ALA A 122 -11.80 8.32 3.11
N SER A 123 -12.92 7.60 2.94
CA SER A 123 -14.24 8.11 3.34
C SER A 123 -14.35 8.32 4.86
N LEU A 124 -13.74 7.42 5.65
CA LEU A 124 -13.63 7.58 7.10
C LEU A 124 -12.88 8.87 7.45
N LEU A 125 -11.65 9.01 6.97
CA LEU A 125 -10.82 10.16 7.33
C LEU A 125 -11.40 11.47 6.81
N LYS A 126 -11.98 11.48 5.61
CA LYS A 126 -12.73 12.63 5.08
C LYS A 126 -13.88 13.04 6.00
N SER A 127 -14.66 12.09 6.53
CA SER A 127 -15.75 12.38 7.48
C SER A 127 -15.26 12.99 8.80
N GLN A 128 -13.97 12.80 9.12
CA GLN A 128 -13.29 13.37 10.28
C GLN A 128 -12.52 14.66 9.96
N GLY A 129 -12.79 15.28 8.81
CA GLY A 129 -12.23 16.56 8.41
C GLY A 129 -10.84 16.52 7.77
N TYR A 130 -10.33 15.34 7.43
CA TYR A 130 -9.08 15.21 6.68
C TYR A 130 -9.24 15.66 5.22
N GLN A 131 -8.20 16.27 4.66
CA GLN A 131 -8.01 16.34 3.22
C GLN A 131 -7.43 15.02 2.73
N THR A 132 -8.10 14.37 1.77
CA THR A 132 -7.72 13.04 1.33
C THR A 132 -7.19 13.05 -0.10
N GLY A 133 -6.03 12.47 -0.33
CA GLY A 133 -5.39 12.38 -1.64
C GLY A 133 -4.90 10.97 -1.96
N VAL A 134 -5.00 10.60 -3.23
CA VAL A 134 -4.36 9.40 -3.77
C VAL A 134 -3.52 9.77 -4.98
N VAL A 135 -2.27 9.29 -5.01
CA VAL A 135 -1.34 9.49 -6.12
C VAL A 135 -0.67 8.16 -6.43
N GLY A 136 -0.89 7.60 -7.62
CA GLY A 136 -0.20 6.38 -8.03
C GLY A 136 -1.06 5.35 -8.74
N LYS A 137 -0.70 4.07 -8.61
CA LYS A 137 -1.43 2.92 -9.18
C LYS A 137 -2.75 2.70 -8.46
N TRP A 138 -3.88 2.85 -9.17
CA TRP A 138 -5.19 2.60 -8.59
C TRP A 138 -5.53 1.11 -8.52
N HIS A 139 -5.64 0.47 -9.65
CA HIS A 139 -5.87 -0.97 -9.84
C HIS A 139 -7.10 -1.55 -9.11
N LEU A 140 -8.12 -0.71 -8.91
CA LEU A 140 -9.41 -1.09 -8.31
C LEU A 140 -10.59 -0.83 -9.25
N GLY A 141 -10.30 -0.60 -10.54
CA GLY A 141 -11.26 -0.36 -11.59
C GLY A 141 -11.85 1.06 -11.59
N LEU A 142 -12.45 1.39 -12.72
CA LEU A 142 -13.15 2.64 -13.00
C LEU A 142 -14.39 2.29 -13.81
N ASP A 143 -15.51 2.96 -13.57
CA ASP A 143 -16.69 2.81 -14.41
C ASP A 143 -16.55 3.74 -15.62
N TRP A 144 -15.87 3.21 -16.64
CA TRP A 144 -15.71 3.89 -17.91
C TRP A 144 -17.05 4.06 -18.61
N GLU A 145 -17.27 5.21 -19.22
CA GLU A 145 -18.45 5.42 -20.05
C GLU A 145 -18.37 4.56 -21.33
N MET A 146 -19.48 3.95 -21.68
CA MET A 146 -19.54 3.09 -22.86
C MET A 146 -19.66 3.90 -24.14
N ALA A 147 -19.03 3.41 -25.20
CA ALA A 147 -19.25 3.91 -26.55
C ALA A 147 -20.74 3.72 -26.95
N GLN A 148 -21.24 4.61 -27.79
CA GLN A 148 -22.63 4.60 -28.24
C GLN A 148 -23.06 3.21 -28.76
N GLY A 149 -24.17 2.70 -28.22
CA GLY A 149 -24.74 1.39 -28.58
C GLY A 149 -24.04 0.18 -27.92
N LYS A 150 -23.16 0.41 -26.93
CA LYS A 150 -22.50 -0.64 -26.14
C LYS A 150 -22.98 -0.71 -24.69
N GLU A 151 -23.90 0.12 -24.27
CA GLU A 151 -24.40 0.25 -22.90
C GLU A 151 -25.04 -1.05 -22.38
N GLU A 152 -25.65 -1.84 -23.28
CA GLU A 152 -26.25 -3.14 -22.94
C GLU A 152 -25.28 -4.15 -22.35
N LEU A 153 -23.97 -4.03 -22.66
CA LEU A 153 -22.92 -4.91 -22.13
C LEU A 153 -22.84 -4.82 -20.61
N LEU A 154 -23.12 -3.65 -20.03
CA LEU A 154 -23.10 -3.43 -18.57
C LEU A 154 -24.21 -4.16 -17.81
N LYS A 155 -25.26 -4.66 -18.50
CA LYS A 155 -26.32 -5.47 -17.88
C LYS A 155 -25.80 -6.83 -17.41
N THR A 156 -24.68 -7.30 -17.97
CA THR A 156 -24.03 -8.54 -17.54
C THR A 156 -23.12 -8.23 -16.34
N GLU A 157 -23.44 -8.74 -15.17
CA GLU A 157 -22.73 -8.44 -13.91
C GLU A 157 -21.24 -8.79 -13.96
N SER A 158 -20.89 -9.88 -14.67
CA SER A 158 -19.48 -10.30 -14.82
C SER A 158 -18.69 -9.45 -15.80
N TYR A 159 -19.36 -8.62 -16.65
CA TYR A 159 -18.70 -7.81 -17.64
C TYR A 159 -17.90 -6.68 -17.00
N GLY A 160 -16.66 -6.50 -17.44
CA GLY A 160 -15.73 -5.56 -16.84
C GLY A 160 -15.14 -5.99 -15.48
N ILE A 161 -15.54 -7.17 -14.97
CA ILE A 161 -14.92 -7.78 -13.76
C ILE A 161 -14.24 -9.11 -14.12
N LYS A 162 -15.00 -10.07 -14.62
CA LYS A 162 -14.49 -11.39 -15.05
C LYS A 162 -14.23 -11.43 -16.57
N THR A 163 -15.06 -10.75 -17.34
CA THR A 163 -14.88 -10.56 -18.79
C THR A 163 -14.23 -9.21 -19.01
N GLU A 164 -13.10 -9.17 -19.70
CA GLU A 164 -12.37 -7.94 -19.98
C GLU A 164 -13.15 -7.06 -20.99
N MET A 165 -13.31 -5.77 -20.64
CA MET A 165 -13.84 -4.77 -21.57
C MET A 165 -12.77 -4.45 -22.63
N LYS A 166 -13.24 -4.11 -23.83
CA LYS A 166 -12.37 -3.75 -24.94
C LYS A 166 -12.29 -2.22 -25.11
N PRO A 167 -11.14 -1.70 -25.56
CA PRO A 167 -10.97 -0.25 -25.68
C PRO A 167 -11.94 0.43 -26.68
N GLU A 168 -12.42 -0.30 -27.70
CA GLU A 168 -13.43 0.18 -28.69
C GLU A 168 -14.85 0.24 -28.13
N GLU A 169 -15.07 -0.31 -26.94
CA GLU A 169 -16.34 -0.27 -26.23
C GLU A 169 -16.46 0.91 -25.27
N ILE A 170 -15.37 1.72 -25.15
CA ILE A 170 -15.24 2.83 -24.19
C ILE A 170 -15.21 4.16 -24.91
N ASP A 171 -15.98 5.11 -24.43
CA ASP A 171 -15.90 6.53 -24.80
C ASP A 171 -14.91 7.28 -23.89
N PHE A 172 -13.65 7.35 -24.31
CA PHE A 172 -12.60 8.06 -23.57
C PHE A 172 -12.79 9.59 -23.54
N THR A 173 -13.75 10.14 -24.28
CA THR A 173 -14.05 11.60 -24.22
C THR A 173 -14.86 11.93 -22.96
N LYS A 174 -15.45 10.93 -22.33
CA LYS A 174 -16.26 11.07 -21.12
C LYS A 174 -15.44 10.80 -19.88
N LYS A 175 -15.84 11.43 -18.78
CA LYS A 175 -15.24 11.23 -17.48
C LYS A 175 -15.78 9.92 -16.88
N PRO A 176 -14.93 8.96 -16.50
CA PRO A 176 -15.38 7.74 -15.81
C PRO A 176 -15.95 8.10 -14.42
N THR A 177 -16.85 7.26 -13.94
CA THR A 177 -17.39 7.30 -12.59
C THR A 177 -16.76 6.18 -11.73
N GLY A 178 -17.25 5.95 -10.51
CA GLY A 178 -16.57 5.01 -9.60
C GLY A 178 -15.18 5.53 -9.19
N GLY A 179 -14.25 4.65 -8.92
CA GLY A 179 -12.84 5.01 -8.72
C GLY A 179 -12.51 5.80 -7.44
N PRO A 180 -11.41 6.57 -7.45
CA PRO A 180 -10.89 7.21 -6.25
C PRO A 180 -11.85 8.20 -5.58
N ILE A 181 -12.53 9.04 -6.36
CA ILE A 181 -13.41 10.08 -5.80
C ILE A 181 -14.61 9.43 -5.11
N SER A 182 -15.20 8.40 -5.71
CA SER A 182 -16.29 7.63 -5.10
C SER A 182 -15.83 6.86 -3.86
N ALA A 183 -14.55 6.48 -3.81
CA ALA A 183 -13.94 5.87 -2.64
C ALA A 183 -13.62 6.87 -1.51
N GLY A 184 -13.90 8.17 -1.67
CA GLY A 184 -13.77 9.19 -0.63
C GLY A 184 -12.52 10.07 -0.71
N PHE A 185 -11.73 10.00 -1.78
CA PHE A 185 -10.59 10.90 -1.98
C PHE A 185 -11.04 12.26 -2.54
N ASP A 186 -10.50 13.35 -1.99
CA ASP A 186 -10.73 14.72 -2.48
C ASP A 186 -9.87 15.04 -3.70
N TYR A 187 -8.68 14.46 -3.76
CA TYR A 187 -7.71 14.59 -4.85
C TYR A 187 -7.26 13.23 -5.33
N SER A 188 -7.15 13.06 -6.62
CA SER A 188 -6.60 11.86 -7.22
C SER A 188 -5.73 12.16 -8.43
N TYR A 189 -4.58 11.49 -8.53
CA TYR A 189 -3.76 11.41 -9.73
C TYR A 189 -3.31 9.97 -9.91
N VAL A 190 -3.93 9.25 -10.84
CA VAL A 190 -3.79 7.80 -10.86
C VAL A 190 -3.53 7.23 -12.26
N LEU A 191 -2.75 6.14 -12.27
CA LEU A 191 -2.73 5.15 -13.33
C LEU A 191 -3.90 4.17 -13.10
N PRO A 192 -4.75 3.88 -14.11
CA PRO A 192 -5.96 3.06 -13.93
C PRO A 192 -5.71 1.67 -13.37
N ALA A 193 -4.69 0.97 -13.89
CA ALA A 193 -4.31 -0.37 -13.48
C ALA A 193 -2.83 -0.46 -13.11
N SER A 194 -2.13 -1.45 -13.65
CA SER A 194 -0.71 -1.68 -13.46
C SER A 194 0.08 -1.10 -14.64
N LEU A 195 1.39 -0.85 -14.42
CA LEU A 195 2.27 -0.29 -15.45
C LEU A 195 2.47 -1.24 -16.67
N ASP A 196 2.11 -2.50 -16.54
CA ASP A 196 2.13 -3.51 -17.60
C ASP A 196 0.78 -3.69 -18.32
N MET A 197 -0.26 -2.90 -17.97
CA MET A 197 -1.65 -3.05 -18.45
C MET A 197 -2.21 -1.75 -19.03
N PRO A 198 -2.70 -1.76 -20.31
CA PRO A 198 -3.38 -0.61 -20.88
C PRO A 198 -4.75 -0.36 -20.19
N PRO A 199 -5.27 0.90 -20.29
CA PRO A 199 -4.73 2.04 -21.01
C PRO A 199 -3.58 2.70 -20.25
N TYR A 200 -2.51 3.04 -20.96
CA TYR A 200 -1.37 3.77 -20.41
C TYR A 200 -1.67 5.27 -20.45
N CYS A 201 -2.30 5.76 -19.42
CA CYS A 201 -2.72 7.15 -19.28
C CYS A 201 -2.85 7.52 -17.80
N TYR A 202 -2.92 8.81 -17.52
CA TYR A 202 -3.19 9.31 -16.18
C TYR A 202 -4.57 9.95 -16.10
N LEU A 203 -5.21 9.79 -14.94
CA LEU A 203 -6.42 10.55 -14.59
C LEU A 203 -6.12 11.45 -13.40
N GLU A 204 -6.40 12.74 -13.54
CA GLU A 204 -6.40 13.69 -12.43
C GLU A 204 -7.85 14.04 -12.08
N ASN A 205 -8.26 13.79 -10.82
CA ASN A 205 -9.64 13.94 -10.35
C ASN A 205 -10.66 13.21 -11.25
N GLN A 206 -10.29 12.00 -11.66
CA GLN A 206 -11.03 11.12 -12.58
C GLN A 206 -11.21 11.67 -14.01
N GLN A 207 -10.51 12.70 -14.39
CA GLN A 207 -10.47 13.19 -15.76
C GLN A 207 -9.14 12.78 -16.40
N LEU A 208 -9.19 12.27 -17.63
CA LEU A 208 -7.97 11.99 -18.40
C LEU A 208 -7.14 13.28 -18.55
N THR A 209 -5.86 13.18 -18.23
CA THR A 209 -4.92 14.31 -18.45
C THR A 209 -4.60 14.48 -19.93
N GLU A 210 -4.65 13.38 -20.67
CA GLU A 210 -4.47 13.31 -22.11
C GLU A 210 -5.20 12.08 -22.67
N GLN A 211 -5.83 12.20 -23.83
CA GLN A 211 -6.58 11.12 -24.48
C GLN A 211 -5.63 10.00 -24.93
N PRO A 212 -5.96 8.70 -24.70
CA PRO A 212 -5.13 7.58 -25.12
C PRO A 212 -5.31 7.29 -26.62
N THR A 213 -4.88 8.21 -27.48
CA THR A 213 -5.01 8.15 -28.95
C THR A 213 -3.87 7.40 -29.61
N ALA A 214 -2.72 7.27 -28.93
CA ALA A 214 -1.61 6.46 -29.40
C ALA A 214 -1.84 4.97 -29.07
N TYR A 215 -0.97 4.12 -29.62
CA TYR A 215 -0.97 2.68 -29.40
C TYR A 215 0.45 2.18 -29.23
N THR A 216 0.69 1.32 -28.24
CA THR A 216 1.94 0.58 -28.10
C THR A 216 1.74 -0.88 -28.53
N ASN A 217 2.68 -1.42 -29.31
CA ASN A 217 2.69 -2.85 -29.68
C ASN A 217 3.12 -3.76 -28.52
N GLY A 218 3.28 -3.19 -27.32
CA GLY A 218 3.81 -3.88 -26.17
C GLY A 218 5.32 -4.10 -26.24
N ASN A 219 5.86 -4.70 -25.20
CA ASN A 219 7.23 -5.19 -25.18
C ASN A 219 7.19 -6.68 -24.81
N LYS A 220 7.41 -7.55 -25.80
CA LYS A 220 7.44 -9.01 -25.62
C LYS A 220 8.85 -9.40 -25.25
N LEU A 221 8.98 -10.09 -24.14
CA LEU A 221 10.26 -10.61 -23.68
C LEU A 221 10.42 -12.06 -24.09
N GLU A 222 11.68 -12.47 -24.25
CA GLU A 222 12.05 -13.88 -24.33
C GLU A 222 11.56 -14.64 -23.09
N SER A 223 11.25 -15.91 -23.28
CA SER A 223 10.64 -16.72 -22.21
C SER A 223 11.49 -16.73 -20.94
N GLY A 224 10.87 -16.38 -19.84
CA GLY A 224 11.44 -16.49 -18.49
C GLY A 224 12.01 -15.21 -17.86
N TYR A 225 12.10 -14.11 -18.58
CA TYR A 225 12.55 -12.82 -18.05
C TYR A 225 11.39 -11.81 -18.08
N THR A 226 11.16 -11.10 -17.00
CA THR A 226 10.04 -10.15 -16.87
C THR A 226 10.46 -8.68 -16.94
N GLY A 227 11.74 -8.39 -17.12
CA GLY A 227 12.32 -7.06 -17.26
C GLY A 227 11.38 -5.96 -17.74
N PRO A 228 11.65 -5.25 -18.84
CA PRO A 228 10.78 -4.16 -19.32
C PRO A 228 9.54 -4.66 -20.09
N PHE A 229 8.77 -5.61 -19.55
CA PHE A 229 7.56 -6.16 -20.19
C PHE A 229 6.32 -5.29 -19.93
N TRP A 230 5.63 -4.89 -20.99
CA TRP A 230 4.27 -4.37 -20.96
C TRP A 230 3.44 -4.88 -22.15
N ARG A 231 2.11 -4.88 -21.98
CA ARG A 231 1.17 -5.36 -23.00
C ARG A 231 0.93 -4.32 -24.07
N GLU A 232 0.56 -4.78 -25.26
CA GLU A 232 0.03 -3.92 -26.31
C GLU A 232 -1.28 -3.24 -25.85
N GLY A 233 -1.56 -2.05 -26.37
CA GLY A 233 -2.81 -1.35 -26.09
C GLY A 233 -2.75 0.16 -26.24
N LYS A 234 -3.88 0.79 -25.91
CA LYS A 234 -4.03 2.24 -25.99
C LYS A 234 -3.12 2.97 -25.00
N MET A 235 -2.59 4.10 -25.44
CA MET A 235 -1.63 4.91 -24.70
C MET A 235 -1.84 6.40 -25.00
N SER A 236 -1.67 7.26 -24.00
CA SER A 236 -1.55 8.70 -24.22
C SER A 236 -0.26 8.99 -24.99
N PRO A 237 -0.25 9.89 -25.98
CA PRO A 237 0.93 10.20 -26.78
C PRO A 237 2.18 10.59 -25.95
N SER A 238 2.00 11.29 -24.83
CA SER A 238 3.10 11.72 -23.95
C SER A 238 3.48 10.72 -22.87
N PHE A 239 2.86 9.52 -22.81
CA PHE A 239 3.10 8.57 -21.75
C PHE A 239 4.53 7.98 -21.81
N ASP A 240 5.29 8.18 -20.74
CA ASP A 240 6.65 7.65 -20.57
C ASP A 240 6.70 6.62 -19.45
N PHE A 241 6.94 5.35 -19.78
CA PHE A 241 7.04 4.26 -18.81
C PHE A 241 8.13 4.51 -17.74
N TYR A 242 9.27 5.06 -18.14
CA TYR A 242 10.37 5.38 -17.22
C TYR A 242 10.08 6.63 -16.37
N GLY A 243 9.14 7.46 -16.81
CA GLY A 243 8.70 8.68 -16.13
C GLY A 243 7.66 8.47 -15.04
N VAL A 244 7.00 7.31 -14.97
CA VAL A 244 5.82 7.10 -14.10
C VAL A 244 6.14 7.29 -12.62
N LEU A 245 7.21 6.70 -12.10
CA LEU A 245 7.55 6.83 -10.68
C LEU A 245 7.94 8.26 -10.30
N PRO A 246 8.80 8.99 -11.03
CA PRO A 246 9.05 10.41 -10.84
C PRO A 246 7.79 11.29 -10.91
N GLU A 247 6.88 11.01 -11.85
CA GLU A 247 5.61 11.74 -11.97
C GLU A 247 4.76 11.58 -10.70
N PHE A 248 4.62 10.38 -10.18
CA PHE A 248 3.90 10.15 -8.92
C PHE A 248 4.55 10.89 -7.74
N VAL A 249 5.88 10.85 -7.63
CA VAL A 249 6.60 11.58 -6.58
C VAL A 249 6.39 13.08 -6.72
N GLY A 250 6.44 13.62 -7.94
CA GLY A 250 6.19 15.03 -8.23
C GLY A 250 4.79 15.47 -7.78
N LYS A 251 3.75 14.69 -8.13
CA LYS A 251 2.35 14.97 -7.75
C LYS A 251 2.12 14.80 -6.25
N ALA A 252 2.72 13.79 -5.61
CA ALA A 252 2.66 13.61 -4.16
C ALA A 252 3.31 14.79 -3.42
N ASN A 253 4.48 15.22 -3.86
CA ASN A 253 5.18 16.38 -3.31
C ASN A 253 4.37 17.68 -3.53
N ALA A 254 3.72 17.86 -4.69
CA ALA A 254 2.85 18.98 -4.95
C ALA A 254 1.60 18.97 -4.02
N PHE A 255 1.03 17.80 -3.74
CA PHE A 255 -0.04 17.65 -2.75
C PHE A 255 0.44 18.05 -1.36
N LEU A 256 1.60 17.54 -0.90
CA LEU A 256 2.16 17.82 0.42
C LEU A 256 2.48 19.31 0.63
N LYS A 257 3.04 19.98 -0.38
CA LYS A 257 3.36 21.43 -0.33
C LYS A 257 2.14 22.32 -0.15
N LYS A 258 0.94 21.85 -0.51
CA LYS A 258 -0.34 22.57 -0.32
C LYS A 258 -0.92 22.36 1.08
N GLN A 259 -0.40 21.39 1.86
CA GLN A 259 -0.92 21.09 3.18
C GLN A 259 -0.42 22.08 4.22
N THR A 260 -1.21 22.28 5.25
CA THR A 260 -0.89 23.16 6.37
C THR A 260 -1.23 22.48 7.69
N ASN A 261 -0.80 23.07 8.79
CA ASN A 261 -1.20 22.61 10.12
C ASN A 261 -2.66 22.90 10.50
N ALA A 262 -3.46 23.52 9.61
CA ALA A 262 -4.84 23.88 9.90
C ALA A 262 -5.81 22.68 9.82
N LYS A 263 -5.56 21.76 8.88
CA LYS A 263 -6.35 20.55 8.68
C LYS A 263 -5.42 19.35 8.57
N PRO A 264 -5.76 18.18 9.15
CA PRO A 264 -5.02 16.96 8.90
C PRO A 264 -5.24 16.47 7.45
N PHE A 265 -4.30 15.69 6.95
CA PHE A 265 -4.41 15.08 5.63
C PHE A 265 -4.14 13.57 5.67
N PHE A 266 -4.69 12.88 4.69
CA PHE A 266 -4.38 11.51 4.36
C PHE A 266 -3.88 11.44 2.91
N LEU A 267 -2.66 10.99 2.71
CA LEU A 267 -2.08 10.70 1.40
C LEU A 267 -1.87 9.20 1.25
N TYR A 268 -2.61 8.57 0.34
CA TYR A 268 -2.34 7.23 -0.13
C TYR A 268 -1.46 7.32 -1.37
N LEU A 269 -0.25 6.74 -1.30
CA LEU A 269 0.76 6.78 -2.36
C LEU A 269 1.09 5.35 -2.80
N PRO A 270 0.20 4.69 -3.58
CA PRO A 270 0.46 3.37 -4.15
C PRO A 270 1.36 3.51 -5.39
N LEU A 271 2.62 3.13 -5.23
CA LEU A 271 3.58 3.13 -6.31
C LEU A 271 3.25 2.02 -7.32
N ALA A 272 3.76 2.16 -8.56
CA ALA A 272 3.70 1.11 -9.58
C ALA A 272 5.03 0.35 -9.70
N ALA A 273 5.90 0.50 -8.71
CA ALA A 273 7.26 -0.01 -8.66
C ALA A 273 7.52 -0.80 -7.36
N PRO A 274 8.36 -1.82 -7.42
CA PRO A 274 9.17 -2.33 -8.53
C PRO A 274 8.49 -3.39 -9.40
N HIS A 275 7.15 -3.37 -9.53
CA HIS A 275 6.41 -4.26 -10.42
C HIS A 275 6.95 -4.17 -11.87
N THR A 276 6.82 -5.25 -12.64
CA THR A 276 7.09 -5.21 -14.08
C THR A 276 6.16 -4.20 -14.80
N PRO A 277 6.67 -3.48 -15.84
CA PRO A 277 8.00 -3.47 -16.39
C PRO A 277 9.03 -2.87 -15.43
N TRP A 278 10.21 -3.50 -15.36
CA TRP A 278 11.32 -2.93 -14.62
C TRP A 278 11.96 -1.81 -15.45
N VAL A 279 11.54 -0.60 -15.15
CA VAL A 279 11.89 0.61 -15.89
C VAL A 279 12.50 1.67 -14.97
N PRO A 280 13.63 1.36 -14.31
CA PRO A 280 14.32 2.37 -13.52
C PRO A 280 14.81 3.50 -14.44
N LYS A 281 14.92 4.72 -13.91
CA LYS A 281 15.57 5.82 -14.62
C LYS A 281 17.04 5.49 -14.85
N LYS A 282 17.60 6.04 -15.93
CA LYS A 282 18.98 5.78 -16.38
C LYS A 282 20.04 5.98 -15.27
N GLU A 283 19.81 6.94 -14.38
CA GLU A 283 20.69 7.21 -13.25
C GLU A 283 20.78 6.08 -12.22
N TYR A 284 19.86 5.11 -12.26
CA TYR A 284 19.86 3.94 -11.37
C TYR A 284 20.49 2.70 -12.01
N PHE A 285 20.72 2.70 -13.32
CA PHE A 285 21.23 1.51 -14.03
C PHE A 285 22.55 1.01 -13.46
N GLY A 286 22.58 -0.27 -13.11
CA GLY A 286 23.76 -0.95 -12.57
C GLY A 286 24.15 -0.53 -11.14
N LYS A 287 23.31 0.19 -10.42
CA LYS A 287 23.60 0.59 -9.03
C LYS A 287 23.36 -0.50 -8.02
N SER A 288 22.42 -1.40 -8.29
CA SER A 288 22.19 -2.59 -7.46
C SER A 288 23.01 -3.77 -7.99
N LYS A 289 23.11 -4.82 -7.14
CA LYS A 289 23.67 -6.12 -7.57
C LYS A 289 22.56 -7.14 -7.87
N ALA A 290 21.32 -6.67 -8.07
CA ALA A 290 20.15 -7.50 -8.37
C ALA A 290 19.49 -7.11 -9.72
N GLY A 291 20.30 -6.61 -10.67
CA GLY A 291 19.87 -6.24 -12.02
C GLY A 291 18.85 -5.11 -12.05
N GLU A 292 18.11 -4.96 -13.14
CA GLU A 292 17.12 -3.90 -13.34
C GLU A 292 16.03 -3.86 -12.25
N TYR A 293 15.65 -5.03 -11.72
CA TYR A 293 14.73 -5.11 -10.60
C TYR A 293 15.28 -4.38 -9.38
N GLY A 294 16.51 -4.71 -8.98
CA GLY A 294 17.15 -4.09 -7.83
C GLY A 294 17.43 -2.60 -8.02
N ASP A 295 17.75 -2.17 -9.24
CA ASP A 295 17.89 -0.77 -9.61
C ASP A 295 16.56 -0.03 -9.44
N PHE A 296 15.44 -0.68 -9.80
CA PHE A 296 14.10 -0.12 -9.63
C PHE A 296 13.67 -0.08 -8.15
N VAL A 297 14.07 -1.06 -7.33
CA VAL A 297 13.90 -1.00 -5.87
C VAL A 297 14.68 0.18 -5.27
N GLN A 298 15.91 0.45 -5.73
CA GLN A 298 16.65 1.63 -5.27
C GLN A 298 15.98 2.95 -5.66
N GLN A 299 15.31 2.99 -6.82
CA GLN A 299 14.51 4.16 -7.19
C GLN A 299 13.25 4.29 -6.31
N VAL A 300 12.64 3.18 -5.88
CA VAL A 300 11.55 3.21 -4.87
C VAL A 300 12.07 3.79 -3.54
N ASP A 301 13.24 3.36 -3.09
CA ASP A 301 13.87 3.92 -1.87
C ASP A 301 14.11 5.42 -1.99
N ALA A 302 14.63 5.87 -3.13
CA ALA A 302 14.83 7.30 -3.39
C ALA A 302 13.50 8.07 -3.42
N ALA A 303 12.45 7.52 -4.01
CA ALA A 303 11.12 8.10 -4.01
C ALA A 303 10.58 8.30 -2.58
N VAL A 304 10.76 7.30 -1.70
CA VAL A 304 10.44 7.43 -0.27
C VAL A 304 11.23 8.57 0.35
N GLY A 305 12.54 8.66 0.07
CA GLY A 305 13.42 9.73 0.55
C GLY A 305 12.96 11.13 0.15
N GLU A 306 12.53 11.32 -1.10
CA GLU A 306 12.03 12.60 -1.60
C GLU A 306 10.72 13.02 -0.93
N VAL A 307 9.80 12.09 -0.73
CA VAL A 307 8.53 12.35 -0.02
C VAL A 307 8.80 12.74 1.43
N LEU A 308 9.67 12.02 2.13
CA LEU A 308 10.07 12.34 3.50
C LEU A 308 10.73 13.71 3.59
N LYS A 309 11.64 14.04 2.66
CA LYS A 309 12.30 15.34 2.59
C LYS A 309 11.29 16.48 2.38
N THR A 310 10.30 16.29 1.50
CA THR A 310 9.24 17.28 1.28
C THR A 310 8.38 17.47 2.52
N LEU A 311 8.03 16.38 3.21
CA LEU A 311 7.27 16.41 4.45
C LEU A 311 8.02 17.18 5.56
N GLU A 312 9.33 16.92 5.71
CA GLU A 312 10.20 17.61 6.66
C GLU A 312 10.29 19.11 6.34
N ALA A 313 10.54 19.45 5.07
CA ALA A 313 10.64 20.84 4.60
C ALA A 313 9.32 21.62 4.74
N SER A 314 8.18 20.93 4.73
CA SER A 314 6.85 21.53 4.96
C SER A 314 6.53 21.73 6.44
N GLY A 315 7.41 21.33 7.38
CA GLY A 315 7.17 21.44 8.82
C GLY A 315 6.05 20.55 9.35
N LEU A 316 5.68 19.49 8.62
CA LEU A 316 4.55 18.62 8.96
C LEU A 316 4.99 17.28 9.56
N ALA A 317 6.29 16.97 9.54
CA ALA A 317 6.84 15.65 9.86
C ALA A 317 6.54 15.19 11.30
N GLU A 318 6.55 16.12 12.28
CA GLU A 318 6.39 15.80 13.69
C GLU A 318 4.99 15.33 14.07
N ASN A 319 3.97 15.73 13.29
CA ASN A 319 2.57 15.31 13.50
C ASN A 319 2.08 14.41 12.35
N THR A 320 2.97 13.64 11.73
CA THR A 320 2.62 12.76 10.62
C THR A 320 2.99 11.32 10.90
N ILE A 321 2.01 10.43 10.73
CA ILE A 321 2.22 8.98 10.65
C ILE A 321 2.67 8.66 9.22
N VAL A 322 3.82 8.03 9.07
CA VAL A 322 4.27 7.50 7.78
C VAL A 322 4.30 5.99 7.86
N ILE A 323 3.54 5.34 6.98
CA ILE A 323 3.48 3.89 6.85
C ILE A 323 4.10 3.52 5.50
N PHE A 324 5.01 2.56 5.51
CA PHE A 324 5.57 1.95 4.31
C PHE A 324 5.27 0.45 4.31
N ALA A 325 4.76 -0.06 3.18
CA ALA A 325 4.45 -1.47 2.99
C ALA A 325 4.57 -1.89 1.52
N SER A 326 4.46 -3.19 1.24
CA SER A 326 4.23 -3.74 -0.10
C SER A 326 2.84 -4.36 -0.19
N ASP A 327 2.25 -4.41 -1.40
CA ASP A 327 0.92 -4.99 -1.61
C ASP A 327 0.93 -6.52 -1.68
N ASN A 328 2.05 -7.13 -2.01
CA ASN A 328 2.31 -8.58 -1.96
C ASN A 328 3.82 -8.85 -1.99
N GLY A 329 4.21 -10.11 -1.96
CA GLY A 329 5.60 -10.52 -2.11
C GLY A 329 6.14 -10.27 -3.51
N PRO A 330 7.47 -10.45 -3.72
CA PRO A 330 8.14 -10.13 -4.96
C PRO A 330 7.84 -11.16 -6.05
N TYR A 331 7.85 -10.74 -7.33
CA TYR A 331 7.94 -11.65 -8.44
C TYR A 331 9.43 -11.96 -8.70
N TRP A 332 9.97 -12.93 -7.96
CA TRP A 332 11.40 -13.26 -8.00
C TRP A 332 11.62 -14.76 -8.06
N ARG A 333 11.94 -15.26 -9.25
CA ARG A 333 12.10 -16.70 -9.52
C ARG A 333 13.42 -17.24 -9.02
N GLN A 334 13.51 -18.56 -8.84
CA GLN A 334 14.71 -19.26 -8.36
C GLN A 334 15.93 -19.09 -9.28
N ASN A 335 15.73 -18.91 -10.59
CA ASN A 335 16.83 -18.58 -11.51
C ASN A 335 17.44 -17.22 -11.21
N PHE A 336 16.64 -16.22 -10.79
CA PHE A 336 17.14 -14.90 -10.40
C PHE A 336 17.87 -14.97 -9.04
N VAL A 337 17.37 -15.79 -8.10
CA VAL A 337 18.10 -16.04 -6.85
C VAL A 337 19.50 -16.56 -7.15
N LYS A 338 19.61 -17.54 -8.04
CA LYS A 338 20.90 -18.12 -8.45
C LYS A 338 21.78 -17.12 -9.22
N GLN A 339 21.18 -16.33 -10.10
CA GLN A 339 21.89 -15.37 -10.96
C GLN A 339 22.48 -14.19 -10.16
N PHE A 340 21.71 -13.66 -9.22
CA PHE A 340 22.05 -12.42 -8.52
C PHE A 340 22.48 -12.64 -7.06
N ASP A 341 22.43 -13.89 -6.57
CA ASP A 341 22.67 -14.21 -5.16
C ASP A 341 21.86 -13.30 -4.21
N HIS A 342 20.60 -13.05 -4.59
CA HIS A 342 19.66 -12.19 -3.87
C HIS A 342 18.34 -12.92 -3.63
N ALA A 343 17.92 -12.99 -2.37
CA ALA A 343 16.64 -13.57 -1.97
C ALA A 343 15.63 -12.46 -1.70
N ALA A 344 14.86 -12.06 -2.72
CA ALA A 344 13.89 -10.98 -2.60
C ALA A 344 12.78 -11.25 -1.57
N ALA A 345 12.37 -12.52 -1.39
CA ALA A 345 11.46 -12.92 -0.32
C ALA A 345 12.16 -13.16 1.05
N GLY A 346 13.48 -12.93 1.16
CA GLY A 346 14.25 -13.26 2.34
C GLY A 346 14.38 -14.78 2.51
N GLU A 347 14.14 -15.27 3.72
CA GLU A 347 14.16 -16.71 4.05
C GLU A 347 12.85 -17.43 3.70
N PHE A 348 11.83 -16.71 3.26
CA PHE A 348 10.50 -17.26 3.04
C PHE A 348 10.38 -17.99 1.70
N ARG A 349 9.70 -19.15 1.74
CA ARG A 349 9.39 -19.92 0.55
C ARG A 349 8.37 -19.21 -0.32
N GLY A 350 8.54 -19.31 -1.65
CA GLY A 350 7.57 -18.82 -2.63
C GLY A 350 7.84 -17.37 -3.08
N MET A 351 6.90 -16.85 -3.82
CA MET A 351 6.94 -15.51 -4.42
C MET A 351 5.53 -14.99 -4.65
N LYS A 352 5.36 -13.80 -5.22
CA LYS A 352 4.07 -13.25 -5.68
C LYS A 352 3.14 -14.34 -6.21
N GLY A 353 1.87 -14.24 -5.86
CA GLY A 353 0.84 -15.20 -6.29
C GLY A 353 0.68 -16.41 -5.38
N ASP A 354 1.70 -16.79 -4.60
CA ASP A 354 1.72 -18.01 -3.82
C ASP A 354 0.98 -17.89 -2.48
N ALA A 355 0.38 -19.01 -2.03
CA ALA A 355 -0.11 -19.15 -0.66
C ALA A 355 1.04 -19.30 0.36
N PHE A 356 2.29 -19.53 -0.09
CA PHE A 356 3.46 -19.58 0.75
C PHE A 356 3.86 -18.21 1.29
N GLU A 357 4.66 -18.18 2.36
CA GLU A 357 5.02 -16.94 3.05
C GLU A 357 5.63 -15.88 2.12
N GLY A 358 6.51 -16.27 1.19
CA GLY A 358 7.11 -15.36 0.22
C GLY A 358 6.11 -14.66 -0.71
N GLY A 359 4.87 -15.14 -0.80
CA GLY A 359 3.82 -14.49 -1.59
C GLY A 359 3.12 -13.33 -0.89
N HIS A 360 3.11 -13.30 0.44
CA HIS A 360 2.30 -12.37 1.22
C HIS A 360 2.98 -11.83 2.48
N ARG A 361 4.14 -12.35 2.90
CA ARG A 361 4.97 -11.74 3.94
C ARG A 361 5.66 -10.51 3.36
N ILE A 362 5.39 -9.35 3.93
CA ILE A 362 5.76 -8.07 3.36
C ILE A 362 6.54 -7.21 4.35
N PRO A 363 7.40 -6.28 3.89
CA PRO A 363 7.93 -5.24 4.75
C PRO A 363 6.79 -4.34 5.21
N PHE A 364 6.75 -4.03 6.51
CA PHE A 364 5.77 -3.14 7.10
C PHE A 364 6.44 -2.28 8.18
N ILE A 365 6.47 -0.96 7.95
CA ILE A 365 7.19 0.00 8.77
C ILE A 365 6.27 1.15 9.10
N VAL A 366 6.23 1.58 10.36
CA VAL A 366 5.44 2.71 10.83
C VAL A 366 6.30 3.68 11.62
N ARG A 367 6.42 4.92 11.14
CA ARG A 367 7.01 6.04 11.87
C ARG A 367 5.89 6.95 12.38
N TRP A 368 5.85 7.22 13.66
CA TRP A 368 4.97 8.21 14.28
C TRP A 368 5.73 8.92 15.39
N PRO A 369 6.31 10.10 15.14
CA PRO A 369 7.09 10.82 16.12
C PRO A 369 6.34 11.01 17.44
N ASN A 370 7.05 10.91 18.57
CA ASN A 370 6.53 11.08 19.91
C ASN A 370 5.41 10.08 20.34
N LYS A 371 5.06 9.10 19.50
CA LYS A 371 4.05 8.07 19.79
C LYS A 371 4.60 6.66 19.63
N VAL A 372 5.24 6.36 18.52
CA VAL A 372 5.91 5.09 18.27
C VAL A 372 7.38 5.22 18.68
N LYS A 373 7.82 4.31 19.55
CA LYS A 373 9.22 4.30 20.03
C LYS A 373 10.16 3.99 18.85
N PRO A 374 11.16 4.84 18.58
CA PRO A 374 12.14 4.59 17.53
C PRO A 374 12.90 3.28 17.71
N ASN A 375 13.38 2.72 16.60
CA ASN A 375 14.17 1.49 16.51
C ASN A 375 13.52 0.29 17.22
N THR A 376 12.19 0.17 17.09
CA THR A 376 11.41 -0.92 17.70
C THR A 376 11.10 -1.99 16.66
N VAL A 377 11.15 -3.25 17.08
CA VAL A 377 10.75 -4.41 16.29
C VAL A 377 9.52 -5.04 16.91
N SER A 378 8.49 -5.27 16.11
CA SER A 378 7.28 -5.97 16.52
C SER A 378 7.13 -7.28 15.75
N ASN A 379 6.89 -8.37 16.45
CA ASN A 379 6.51 -9.68 15.89
C ASN A 379 5.00 -9.93 15.95
N ALA A 380 4.22 -8.90 16.17
CA ALA A 380 2.76 -9.03 16.13
C ALA A 380 2.32 -9.44 14.72
N THR A 381 1.57 -10.54 14.63
CA THR A 381 0.93 -10.93 13.36
C THR A 381 -0.11 -9.89 12.98
N THR A 382 0.02 -9.29 11.81
CA THR A 382 -0.91 -8.26 11.34
C THR A 382 -1.17 -8.40 9.83
N THR A 383 -2.19 -7.70 9.35
CA THR A 383 -2.54 -7.66 7.93
C THR A 383 -2.84 -6.24 7.48
N LEU A 384 -2.66 -5.95 6.17
CA LEU A 384 -2.95 -4.63 5.62
C LEU A 384 -4.43 -4.25 5.73
N ALA A 385 -5.35 -5.21 5.85
CA ALA A 385 -6.77 -4.95 6.12
C ALA A 385 -7.00 -4.18 7.43
N ASN A 386 -6.05 -4.23 8.36
CA ASN A 386 -6.13 -3.58 9.68
C ASN A 386 -6.08 -2.04 9.63
N LEU A 387 -5.80 -1.44 8.46
CA LEU A 387 -5.64 0.01 8.35
C LEU A 387 -6.93 0.77 8.71
N LEU A 388 -8.10 0.29 8.27
CA LEU A 388 -9.38 0.99 8.50
C LEU A 388 -9.69 1.10 10.01
N SER A 389 -9.67 -0.01 10.75
CA SER A 389 -9.91 -0.01 12.20
C SER A 389 -8.82 0.76 12.97
N THR A 390 -7.57 0.72 12.49
CA THR A 390 -6.49 1.51 13.09
C THR A 390 -6.74 3.01 12.93
N CYS A 391 -7.13 3.46 11.73
CA CYS A 391 -7.50 4.85 11.49
C CYS A 391 -8.73 5.25 12.30
N ALA A 392 -9.75 4.40 12.39
CA ALA A 392 -10.95 4.65 13.20
C ALA A 392 -10.61 4.89 14.67
N GLU A 393 -9.72 4.08 15.24
CA GLU A 393 -9.26 4.25 16.62
C GLU A 393 -8.38 5.50 16.78
N ILE A 394 -7.48 5.81 15.83
CA ILE A 394 -6.65 7.03 15.87
C ILE A 394 -7.51 8.30 15.91
N VAL A 395 -8.58 8.35 15.12
CA VAL A 395 -9.48 9.51 15.08
C VAL A 395 -10.57 9.46 16.15
N GLY A 396 -10.68 8.35 16.88
CA GLY A 396 -11.62 8.18 17.99
C GLY A 396 -13.08 8.07 17.57
N THR A 397 -13.36 7.67 16.31
CA THR A 397 -14.75 7.47 15.86
C THR A 397 -15.34 6.18 16.40
N LYS A 398 -16.63 6.25 16.76
CA LYS A 398 -17.45 5.08 17.16
C LYS A 398 -18.58 4.81 16.16
N ASP A 399 -18.53 5.45 14.99
CA ASP A 399 -19.54 5.24 13.95
C ASP A 399 -19.48 3.79 13.44
N ALA A 400 -20.57 3.05 13.68
CA ALA A 400 -20.68 1.63 13.38
C ALA A 400 -20.48 1.30 11.89
N LYS A 401 -20.72 2.27 10.99
CA LYS A 401 -20.50 2.05 9.55
C LYS A 401 -19.02 1.80 9.19
N TYR A 402 -18.07 2.23 10.06
CA TYR A 402 -16.64 1.98 9.89
C TYR A 402 -16.14 0.77 10.69
N THR A 403 -17.06 0.01 11.30
CA THR A 403 -16.75 -1.32 11.82
C THR A 403 -16.82 -2.32 10.67
N THR A 404 -15.75 -3.04 10.45
CA THR A 404 -15.65 -3.99 9.34
C THR A 404 -15.41 -5.41 9.84
N GLU A 405 -15.71 -6.37 8.97
CA GLU A 405 -15.71 -7.79 9.32
C GLU A 405 -14.28 -8.32 9.62
N ASP A 406 -13.26 -7.74 8.96
CA ASP A 406 -11.94 -8.36 8.87
C ASP A 406 -10.79 -7.40 9.30
N SER A 407 -11.11 -6.25 9.89
CA SER A 407 -10.12 -5.25 10.30
C SER A 407 -10.02 -5.12 11.82
N TYR A 408 -8.81 -5.17 12.33
CA TYR A 408 -8.49 -5.07 13.76
C TYR A 408 -7.43 -4.00 13.98
N SER A 409 -7.65 -3.10 14.94
CA SER A 409 -6.70 -2.01 15.16
C SER A 409 -5.36 -2.49 15.70
N ILE A 410 -4.29 -2.01 15.09
CA ILE A 410 -2.90 -2.21 15.55
C ILE A 410 -2.40 -1.07 16.46
N LEU A 411 -3.25 -0.09 16.79
CA LEU A 411 -2.82 1.11 17.52
C LEU A 411 -2.17 0.77 18.87
N SER A 412 -2.71 -0.20 19.61
CA SER A 412 -2.14 -0.62 20.90
C SER A 412 -0.75 -1.24 20.76
N VAL A 413 -0.49 -1.96 19.64
CA VAL A 413 0.84 -2.50 19.31
C VAL A 413 1.79 -1.35 18.98
N LEU A 414 1.37 -0.41 18.14
CA LEU A 414 2.16 0.78 17.76
C LEU A 414 2.58 1.61 18.98
N LEU A 415 1.68 1.72 19.96
CA LEU A 415 1.93 2.45 21.21
C LEU A 415 2.69 1.61 22.26
N GLY A 416 3.08 0.38 21.95
CA GLY A 416 3.79 -0.52 22.87
C GLY A 416 2.96 -1.02 24.06
N LYS A 417 1.62 -0.90 23.99
CA LYS A 417 0.70 -1.33 25.05
C LYS A 417 0.43 -2.83 25.03
N THR A 418 0.45 -3.44 23.85
CA THR A 418 0.23 -4.87 23.64
C THR A 418 1.30 -5.43 22.72
N LYS A 419 1.60 -6.73 22.84
CA LYS A 419 2.54 -7.44 21.96
C LYS A 419 1.85 -8.05 20.74
N GLN A 420 0.53 -8.21 20.78
CA GLN A 420 -0.30 -8.79 19.71
C GLN A 420 -1.47 -7.87 19.40
N VAL A 421 -2.02 -8.01 18.20
CA VAL A 421 -3.20 -7.25 17.77
C VAL A 421 -4.42 -7.71 18.56
N PRO A 422 -5.07 -6.84 19.34
CA PRO A 422 -6.22 -7.24 20.16
C PRO A 422 -7.37 -7.78 19.30
N ASN A 423 -8.01 -8.83 19.80
CA ASN A 423 -9.20 -9.46 19.21
C ASN A 423 -9.03 -10.02 17.78
N GLN A 424 -7.82 -10.00 17.22
CA GLN A 424 -7.56 -10.60 15.92
C GLN A 424 -7.45 -12.13 16.09
N PRO A 425 -8.40 -12.93 15.54
CA PRO A 425 -8.42 -14.38 15.78
C PRO A 425 -7.32 -15.11 15.01
N ALA A 426 -7.08 -14.73 13.79
CA ALA A 426 -6.09 -15.25 12.86
C ALA A 426 -5.95 -14.31 11.66
N VAL A 427 -4.93 -14.47 10.85
CA VAL A 427 -4.79 -13.80 9.55
C VAL A 427 -5.09 -14.81 8.45
N VAL A 428 -5.96 -14.42 7.54
CA VAL A 428 -6.30 -15.22 6.36
C VAL A 428 -5.80 -14.48 5.12
N HIS A 429 -5.24 -15.20 4.17
CA HIS A 429 -4.81 -14.66 2.88
C HIS A 429 -5.12 -15.64 1.77
N SER A 430 -5.23 -15.12 0.55
CA SER A 430 -5.52 -15.91 -0.64
C SER A 430 -4.39 -15.84 -1.66
N SER A 431 -4.15 -16.94 -2.34
CA SER A 431 -3.26 -17.01 -3.49
C SER A 431 -3.92 -16.45 -4.76
N SER A 432 -3.13 -16.35 -5.84
CA SER A 432 -3.61 -15.82 -7.14
C SER A 432 -4.72 -16.65 -7.78
N ILE A 433 -4.80 -17.96 -7.49
CA ILE A 433 -5.88 -18.85 -8.00
C ILE A 433 -6.93 -19.18 -6.93
N GLY A 434 -6.85 -18.54 -5.74
CA GLY A 434 -7.87 -18.66 -4.71
C GLY A 434 -7.63 -19.70 -3.63
N TYR A 435 -6.41 -20.27 -3.50
CA TYR A 435 -6.08 -21.07 -2.34
C TYR A 435 -6.05 -20.20 -1.09
N PHE A 436 -6.80 -20.60 -0.07
CA PHE A 436 -6.73 -19.93 1.22
C PHE A 436 -5.58 -20.46 2.06
N ALA A 437 -5.00 -19.57 2.84
CA ALA A 437 -4.12 -19.92 3.93
C ALA A 437 -4.52 -19.14 5.17
N ILE A 438 -4.55 -19.82 6.32
CA ILE A 438 -4.83 -19.23 7.63
C ILE A 438 -3.58 -19.36 8.50
N ARG A 439 -3.19 -18.26 9.14
CA ARG A 439 -2.08 -18.20 10.09
C ARG A 439 -2.58 -17.80 11.48
N LYS A 440 -2.18 -18.61 12.48
CA LYS A 440 -2.45 -18.33 13.89
C LYS A 440 -1.22 -18.69 14.72
N GLY A 441 -0.55 -17.69 15.27
CA GLY A 441 0.75 -17.88 15.93
C GLY A 441 1.77 -18.49 14.96
N ASP A 442 2.45 -19.55 15.35
CA ASP A 442 3.47 -20.24 14.54
C ASP A 442 2.88 -21.24 13.53
N TRP A 443 1.56 -21.44 13.54
CA TRP A 443 0.89 -22.41 12.69
C TRP A 443 0.32 -21.75 11.45
N LYS A 444 0.48 -22.42 10.31
CA LYS A 444 -0.12 -22.08 9.04
C LYS A 444 -0.75 -23.30 8.39
N LEU A 445 -2.02 -23.17 7.99
CA LEU A 445 -2.73 -24.14 7.17
C LEU A 445 -2.96 -23.54 5.78
N ILE A 446 -2.69 -24.31 4.73
CA ILE A 446 -2.95 -23.95 3.33
C ILE A 446 -3.95 -24.95 2.77
N GLU A 447 -5.05 -24.46 2.16
CA GLU A 447 -6.06 -25.27 1.49
C GLU A 447 -5.62 -25.63 0.07
N GLY A 448 -4.68 -26.51 -0.08
CA GLY A 448 -4.21 -26.93 -1.39
C GLY A 448 -2.89 -27.63 -1.35
N LEU A 449 -2.62 -28.45 -2.36
CA LEU A 449 -1.40 -29.26 -2.41
C LEU A 449 -0.26 -28.58 -3.16
N GLY A 450 -0.50 -27.41 -3.77
CA GLY A 450 0.50 -26.63 -4.50
C GLY A 450 0.70 -25.23 -3.90
N SER A 451 1.43 -24.39 -4.63
CA SER A 451 1.63 -22.99 -4.24
C SER A 451 0.36 -22.14 -4.36
N GLY A 452 -0.58 -22.55 -5.20
CA GLY A 452 -1.72 -21.74 -5.60
C GLY A 452 -1.32 -20.47 -6.38
N GLY A 453 -0.08 -20.38 -6.85
CA GLY A 453 0.46 -19.16 -7.44
C GLY A 453 1.45 -19.40 -8.59
N PHE A 454 2.63 -18.79 -8.53
CA PHE A 454 3.61 -18.83 -9.62
C PHE A 454 4.76 -19.82 -9.39
N THR A 455 4.92 -20.35 -8.16
CA THR A 455 5.90 -21.40 -7.86
C THR A 455 5.33 -22.77 -8.22
N GLU A 456 6.06 -23.54 -9.00
CA GLU A 456 5.64 -24.92 -9.34
C GLU A 456 5.89 -25.90 -8.15
N PRO A 457 5.02 -26.91 -7.96
CA PRO A 457 3.73 -27.08 -8.64
C PRO A 457 2.68 -26.07 -8.15
N ARG A 458 1.93 -25.48 -9.10
CA ARG A 458 0.92 -24.46 -8.80
C ARG A 458 -0.33 -25.07 -8.19
N ASP A 459 -0.81 -26.16 -8.77
CA ASP A 459 -1.97 -26.94 -8.36
C ASP A 459 -1.65 -28.41 -8.48
N VAL A 460 -1.85 -29.15 -7.40
CA VAL A 460 -1.68 -30.61 -7.38
C VAL A 460 -3.05 -31.21 -7.15
N LYS A 461 -3.59 -31.87 -8.16
CA LYS A 461 -4.84 -32.62 -8.02
C LYS A 461 -4.56 -33.94 -7.31
N PRO A 462 -5.30 -34.28 -6.23
CA PRO A 462 -5.20 -35.62 -5.62
C PRO A 462 -5.44 -36.68 -6.68
N LYS A 463 -4.62 -37.73 -6.70
CA LYS A 463 -4.91 -38.89 -7.55
C LYS A 463 -6.19 -39.56 -7.05
N VAL A 464 -7.02 -40.04 -7.99
CA VAL A 464 -8.25 -40.75 -7.65
C VAL A 464 -7.87 -41.95 -6.77
N GLY A 465 -8.38 -41.97 -5.52
CA GLY A 465 -8.08 -43.03 -4.54
C GLY A 465 -7.04 -42.67 -3.46
N GLU A 466 -6.38 -41.51 -3.53
CA GLU A 466 -5.53 -41.00 -2.45
C GLU A 466 -6.37 -40.12 -1.50
N ALA A 467 -6.32 -40.42 -0.21
CA ALA A 467 -6.97 -39.59 0.79
C ALA A 467 -6.38 -38.18 0.79
N PRO A 468 -7.21 -37.12 0.90
CA PRO A 468 -6.68 -35.75 1.07
C PRO A 468 -5.81 -35.72 2.34
N GLY A 469 -4.50 -35.49 2.19
CA GLY A 469 -3.62 -35.28 3.34
C GLY A 469 -2.33 -36.09 3.40
N GLN A 470 -2.08 -37.03 2.48
CA GLN A 470 -0.73 -37.64 2.40
C GLN A 470 0.13 -36.85 1.39
N LEU A 471 0.81 -35.85 1.91
CA LEU A 471 1.90 -35.19 1.18
C LEU A 471 3.17 -36.04 1.31
N PRO A 472 3.91 -36.30 0.22
CA PRO A 472 5.26 -36.81 0.33
C PRO A 472 6.15 -35.78 0.99
N GLY A 473 6.47 -35.95 2.26
CA GLY A 473 7.69 -35.41 2.87
C GLY A 473 7.71 -33.94 3.34
N ASP A 474 6.71 -33.11 3.08
CA ASP A 474 6.71 -31.71 3.53
C ASP A 474 5.64 -31.47 4.60
N ILE A 475 5.77 -32.10 5.74
CA ILE A 475 5.09 -31.65 6.96
C ILE A 475 5.66 -30.26 7.29
N LEU A 476 4.77 -29.28 7.32
CA LEU A 476 5.01 -27.91 7.69
C LEU A 476 5.90 -27.84 8.92
N ARG A 477 7.16 -27.42 8.74
CA ARG A 477 7.99 -27.04 9.87
C ARG A 477 7.46 -25.70 10.41
N PRO A 478 7.47 -25.51 11.74
CA PRO A 478 7.21 -24.18 12.32
C PRO A 478 8.13 -23.16 11.64
N THR A 479 7.56 -22.06 11.22
CA THR A 479 8.27 -20.93 10.59
C THR A 479 8.96 -20.07 11.63
#